data_041e9579d83806334a6c66fba1a6e59a
#
_entry.id   041e9579d83806334a6c66fba1a6e59a
#
_cell.length_a   1.000
_cell.length_b   1.000
_cell.length_c   1.000
_cell.angle_alpha   90.00
_cell.angle_beta   90.00
_cell.angle_gamma   90.00
#
_symmetry.space_group_name_H-M   'P 1'
#
loop_
_entity.id
_entity.type
_entity.pdbx_description
1 polymer ?
#
loop_
_entity_poly.entity_id
_entity_poly.type
_entity_poly.pdbx_seq_one_letter_code
_entity_poly.pdbx_strand_id
1 'polypeptide(L)'
;MLVSTIGYQISQNSDFDELKKLLLNHTKRAYLVGGSVRDAILGIGSKDYDIEIYDITPDKFDALMQECGAVGVGKSYFVYKLKNYDLSLPRTESKSGYGHKGFSVEYCNDERIASARRDFTINSIMVNIFSGEVLDFWGGVSDLMAKRLRVTNPKTFSDDSLRVLRGVQFAARFDLVCNSDSLKIMQKIDISDLSANRIYLELEKFFIAKFKRRAMELLSELGLDLKLFGVEFDERFIQQISNKIHTHKASFLYHLINYYAIDGKSLISRLALPNCYSISYKQPFLRRVSKFELLKIALDMPLYQWLGLDSKARIKMAKDLGIYDCKFSPHIDTASIKTTGKAYGDELKRLKIEAIKDYLNDCN
;
A
#
# COMPACT_ATOMS: atom_id res chain seq x y z
N MET A 1 -18.54 -7.60 -21.21
CA MET A 1 -17.39 -6.68 -21.12
C MET A 1 -16.41 -7.04 -19.98
N LEU A 2 -16.84 -7.26 -18.73
CA LEU A 2 -15.98 -7.67 -17.60
C LEU A 2 -15.24 -9.00 -17.83
N VAL A 3 -15.93 -10.03 -18.32
CA VAL A 3 -15.39 -11.36 -18.57
C VAL A 3 -14.31 -11.36 -19.66
N SER A 4 -14.47 -10.53 -20.70
CA SER A 4 -13.49 -10.40 -21.77
C SER A 4 -12.18 -9.75 -21.30
N THR A 5 -12.24 -8.82 -20.36
CA THR A 5 -11.03 -8.12 -19.86
C THR A 5 -10.23 -9.01 -18.92
N ILE A 6 -10.88 -9.75 -18.02
CA ILE A 6 -10.23 -10.71 -17.11
C ILE A 6 -9.66 -11.87 -17.92
N GLY A 7 -10.45 -12.43 -18.84
CA GLY A 7 -10.02 -13.49 -19.75
C GLY A 7 -8.85 -13.07 -20.64
N TYR A 8 -8.85 -11.84 -21.16
CA TYR A 8 -7.79 -11.33 -22.03
C TYR A 8 -6.47 -11.11 -21.29
N GLN A 9 -6.48 -10.58 -20.07
CA GLN A 9 -5.24 -10.39 -19.29
C GLN A 9 -4.57 -11.69 -18.88
N ILE A 10 -5.34 -12.76 -18.71
CA ILE A 10 -4.85 -14.07 -18.27
C ILE A 10 -4.59 -14.98 -19.46
N SER A 11 -5.36 -14.87 -20.56
CA SER A 11 -5.27 -15.75 -21.75
C SER A 11 -3.99 -15.61 -22.58
N GLN A 12 -3.14 -14.66 -22.27
CA GLN A 12 -1.81 -14.51 -22.90
C GLN A 12 -0.70 -15.29 -22.19
N ASN A 13 -1.05 -16.09 -21.15
CA ASN A 13 -0.08 -16.83 -20.37
C ASN A 13 -0.26 -18.34 -20.64
N SER A 14 0.67 -18.96 -21.37
CA SER A 14 0.69 -20.41 -21.64
C SER A 14 0.61 -21.24 -20.37
N ASP A 15 1.22 -20.78 -19.27
CA ASP A 15 1.19 -21.44 -17.97
C ASP A 15 -0.23 -21.53 -17.40
N PHE A 16 -1.07 -20.52 -17.66
CA PHE A 16 -2.47 -20.54 -17.23
C PHE A 16 -3.31 -21.56 -18.00
N ASP A 17 -3.07 -21.72 -19.29
CA ASP A 17 -3.77 -22.71 -20.10
C ASP A 17 -3.37 -24.13 -19.71
N GLU A 18 -2.11 -24.37 -19.35
CA GLU A 18 -1.65 -25.65 -18.79
C GLU A 18 -2.34 -25.95 -17.47
N LEU A 19 -2.39 -24.97 -16.55
CA LEU A 19 -3.08 -25.09 -15.27
C LEU A 19 -4.58 -25.37 -15.46
N LYS A 20 -5.25 -24.69 -16.39
CA LYS A 20 -6.67 -24.96 -16.71
C LYS A 20 -6.89 -26.39 -17.20
N LYS A 21 -6.05 -26.88 -18.13
CA LYS A 21 -6.14 -28.24 -18.63
C LYS A 21 -5.96 -29.27 -17.51
N LEU A 22 -4.98 -29.04 -16.63
CA LEU A 22 -4.74 -29.89 -15.48
C LEU A 22 -5.97 -29.95 -14.57
N LEU A 23 -6.47 -28.80 -14.15
CA LEU A 23 -7.59 -28.70 -13.20
C LEU A 23 -8.91 -29.23 -13.80
N LEU A 24 -9.11 -29.11 -15.13
CA LEU A 24 -10.33 -29.57 -15.80
C LEU A 24 -10.56 -31.08 -15.67
N ASN A 25 -9.49 -31.87 -15.46
CA ASN A 25 -9.58 -33.30 -15.21
C ASN A 25 -10.14 -33.66 -13.82
N HIS A 26 -10.14 -32.68 -12.91
CA HIS A 26 -10.53 -32.89 -11.52
C HIS A 26 -11.81 -32.15 -11.13
N THR A 27 -12.04 -30.95 -11.69
CA THR A 27 -13.19 -30.10 -11.37
C THR A 27 -13.54 -29.15 -12.51
N LYS A 28 -14.78 -28.67 -12.53
CA LYS A 28 -15.24 -27.54 -13.34
C LYS A 28 -15.50 -26.30 -12.48
N ARG A 29 -15.29 -26.41 -11.16
CA ARG A 29 -15.51 -25.36 -10.19
C ARG A 29 -14.17 -24.89 -9.61
N ALA A 30 -13.43 -24.10 -10.41
CA ALA A 30 -12.23 -23.40 -9.98
C ALA A 30 -12.37 -21.92 -10.32
N TYR A 31 -12.06 -21.04 -9.37
CA TYR A 31 -12.35 -19.62 -9.49
C TYR A 31 -11.14 -18.76 -9.15
N LEU A 32 -10.86 -17.78 -10.00
CA LEU A 32 -10.05 -16.63 -9.61
C LEU A 32 -10.79 -15.86 -8.53
N VAL A 33 -10.08 -15.39 -7.52
CA VAL A 33 -10.67 -14.75 -6.35
C VAL A 33 -9.83 -13.58 -5.84
N GLY A 34 -10.42 -12.77 -4.97
CA GLY A 34 -9.68 -11.77 -4.19
C GLY A 34 -9.18 -10.56 -4.99
N GLY A 35 -7.94 -10.19 -4.74
CA GLY A 35 -7.34 -8.98 -5.28
C GLY A 35 -7.20 -9.00 -6.80
N SER A 36 -6.86 -10.15 -7.38
CA SER A 36 -6.68 -10.30 -8.83
C SER A 36 -7.96 -10.01 -9.62
N VAL A 37 -9.12 -10.46 -9.11
CA VAL A 37 -10.42 -10.19 -9.72
C VAL A 37 -10.79 -8.71 -9.64
N ARG A 38 -10.66 -8.10 -8.45
CA ARG A 38 -10.89 -6.67 -8.24
C ARG A 38 -10.01 -5.83 -9.17
N ASP A 39 -8.71 -6.12 -9.19
CA ASP A 39 -7.74 -5.34 -9.96
C ASP A 39 -8.02 -5.47 -11.46
N ALA A 40 -8.39 -6.64 -11.94
CA ALA A 40 -8.80 -6.85 -13.33
C ALA A 40 -10.07 -6.06 -13.70
N ILE A 41 -11.08 -5.99 -12.82
CA ILE A 41 -12.28 -5.16 -13.03
C ILE A 41 -11.90 -3.68 -13.16
N LEU A 42 -10.88 -3.22 -12.41
CA LEU A 42 -10.36 -1.85 -12.47
C LEU A 42 -9.38 -1.59 -13.63
N GLY A 43 -9.07 -2.60 -14.44
CA GLY A 43 -8.07 -2.49 -15.51
C GLY A 43 -6.62 -2.42 -15.00
N ILE A 44 -6.38 -2.87 -13.77
CA ILE A 44 -5.07 -2.93 -13.14
C ILE A 44 -4.49 -4.34 -13.34
N GLY A 45 -3.28 -4.44 -13.87
CA GLY A 45 -2.59 -5.73 -14.00
C GLY A 45 -2.26 -6.37 -12.65
N SER A 46 -2.44 -7.68 -12.54
CA SER A 46 -2.03 -8.47 -11.37
C SER A 46 -0.78 -9.30 -11.68
N LYS A 47 0.07 -9.50 -10.70
CA LYS A 47 1.27 -10.36 -10.81
C LYS A 47 1.06 -11.74 -10.18
N ASP A 48 0.22 -11.82 -9.16
CA ASP A 48 -0.12 -13.02 -8.43
C ASP A 48 -1.62 -13.26 -8.53
N TYR A 49 -2.02 -14.51 -8.69
CA TYR A 49 -3.40 -14.93 -8.89
C TYR A 49 -3.80 -15.96 -7.84
N ASP A 50 -4.83 -15.63 -7.07
CA ASP A 50 -5.43 -16.55 -6.11
C ASP A 50 -6.51 -17.37 -6.82
N ILE A 51 -6.43 -18.71 -6.74
CA ILE A 51 -7.42 -19.64 -7.31
C ILE A 51 -7.95 -20.55 -6.21
N GLU A 52 -9.28 -20.53 -5.99
CA GLU A 52 -9.97 -21.50 -5.14
C GLU A 52 -10.53 -22.65 -5.97
N ILE A 53 -10.25 -23.89 -5.55
CA ILE A 53 -10.56 -25.12 -6.27
C ILE A 53 -11.57 -25.94 -5.47
N TYR A 54 -12.73 -26.20 -6.05
CA TYR A 54 -13.87 -26.89 -5.46
C TYR A 54 -13.97 -28.33 -5.99
N ASP A 55 -14.86 -29.14 -5.41
CA ASP A 55 -15.15 -30.54 -5.79
C ASP A 55 -13.95 -31.49 -5.72
N ILE A 56 -12.94 -31.14 -4.92
CA ILE A 56 -11.79 -32.00 -4.65
C ILE A 56 -11.58 -32.10 -3.13
N THR A 57 -11.34 -33.32 -2.64
CA THR A 57 -11.05 -33.51 -1.22
C THR A 57 -9.65 -33.03 -0.85
N PRO A 58 -9.39 -32.64 0.42
CA PRO A 58 -8.05 -32.20 0.85
C PRO A 58 -6.92 -33.18 0.46
N ASP A 59 -7.11 -34.48 0.67
CA ASP A 59 -6.09 -35.49 0.35
C ASP A 59 -5.78 -35.56 -1.14
N LYS A 60 -6.83 -35.51 -1.99
CA LYS A 60 -6.65 -35.49 -3.46
C LYS A 60 -6.02 -34.19 -3.94
N PHE A 61 -6.36 -33.08 -3.28
CA PHE A 61 -5.76 -31.77 -3.60
C PHE A 61 -4.27 -31.76 -3.26
N ASP A 62 -3.89 -32.27 -2.07
CA ASP A 62 -2.49 -32.37 -1.65
C ASP A 62 -1.68 -33.27 -2.62
N ALA A 63 -2.24 -34.42 -3.01
CA ALA A 63 -1.58 -35.30 -3.97
C ALA A 63 -1.37 -34.60 -5.35
N LEU A 64 -2.41 -33.93 -5.84
CA LEU A 64 -2.33 -33.17 -7.10
C LEU A 64 -1.28 -32.06 -7.04
N MET A 65 -1.24 -31.31 -5.93
CA MET A 65 -0.26 -30.22 -5.76
C MET A 65 1.18 -30.74 -5.70
N GLN A 66 1.41 -31.88 -5.06
CA GLN A 66 2.72 -32.54 -5.03
C GLN A 66 3.14 -33.03 -6.41
N GLU A 67 2.22 -33.67 -7.17
CA GLU A 67 2.47 -34.10 -8.54
C GLU A 67 2.87 -32.95 -9.46
N CYS A 68 2.24 -31.77 -9.30
CA CYS A 68 2.55 -30.56 -10.06
C CYS A 68 3.81 -29.82 -9.60
N GLY A 69 4.49 -30.29 -8.54
CA GLY A 69 5.64 -29.62 -7.97
C GLY A 69 5.32 -28.28 -7.28
N ALA A 70 4.06 -28.09 -6.84
CA ALA A 70 3.66 -26.89 -6.11
C ALA A 70 4.24 -26.90 -4.69
N VAL A 71 4.62 -25.72 -4.19
CA VAL A 71 5.20 -25.55 -2.84
C VAL A 71 4.10 -25.20 -1.84
N GLY A 72 3.95 -26.01 -0.79
CA GLY A 72 3.02 -25.72 0.30
C GLY A 72 3.47 -24.52 1.12
N VAL A 73 2.71 -23.43 1.08
CA VAL A 73 3.00 -22.18 1.82
C VAL A 73 2.11 -22.02 3.06
N GLY A 74 1.10 -22.85 3.18
CA GLY A 74 0.19 -22.87 4.32
C GLY A 74 -0.57 -24.20 4.36
N LYS A 75 0.12 -25.32 4.62
CA LYS A 75 -0.50 -26.66 4.61
C LYS A 75 -1.71 -26.76 5.52
N SER A 76 -1.68 -26.16 6.71
CA SER A 76 -2.83 -26.08 7.62
C SER A 76 -3.99 -25.25 7.09
N TYR A 77 -3.77 -24.48 6.03
CA TYR A 77 -4.75 -23.62 5.36
C TYR A 77 -5.06 -24.08 3.93
N PHE A 78 -4.56 -25.23 3.51
CA PHE A 78 -4.72 -25.79 2.16
C PHE A 78 -4.27 -24.80 1.06
N VAL A 79 -3.10 -24.18 1.21
CA VAL A 79 -2.58 -23.19 0.23
C VAL A 79 -1.24 -23.69 -0.30
N TYR A 80 -1.15 -23.72 -1.64
CA TYR A 80 0.03 -24.09 -2.38
C TYR A 80 0.37 -23.02 -3.42
N LYS A 81 1.67 -22.77 -3.60
CA LYS A 81 2.18 -21.86 -4.63
C LYS A 81 2.74 -22.65 -5.82
N LEU A 82 2.22 -22.34 -7.01
CA LEU A 82 2.71 -22.85 -8.29
C LEU A 82 3.00 -21.65 -9.20
N LYS A 83 4.28 -21.32 -9.42
CA LYS A 83 4.70 -20.12 -10.16
C LYS A 83 4.08 -18.85 -9.53
N ASN A 84 3.25 -18.12 -10.27
CA ASN A 84 2.52 -16.93 -9.82
C ASN A 84 1.06 -17.21 -9.40
N TYR A 85 0.70 -18.49 -9.21
CA TYR A 85 -0.63 -18.90 -8.76
C TYR A 85 -0.56 -19.39 -7.32
N ASP A 86 -1.43 -18.83 -6.47
CA ASP A 86 -1.72 -19.35 -5.14
C ASP A 86 -3.00 -20.20 -5.23
N LEU A 87 -2.81 -21.52 -5.18
CA LEU A 87 -3.87 -22.51 -5.32
C LEU A 87 -4.36 -22.92 -3.94
N SER A 88 -5.66 -22.87 -3.71
CA SER A 88 -6.23 -23.17 -2.39
C SER A 88 -7.54 -23.91 -2.49
N LEU A 89 -7.85 -24.68 -1.42
CA LEU A 89 -9.21 -25.16 -1.22
C LEU A 89 -10.08 -24.08 -0.59
N PRO A 90 -11.38 -24.07 -0.90
CA PRO A 90 -12.35 -23.24 -0.19
C PRO A 90 -12.48 -23.68 1.27
N ARG A 91 -12.61 -22.71 2.16
CA ARG A 91 -12.64 -22.97 3.59
C ARG A 91 -13.49 -21.98 4.35
N THR A 92 -13.91 -22.38 5.53
CA THR A 92 -14.36 -21.48 6.58
C THR A 92 -13.24 -21.30 7.60
N GLU A 93 -13.26 -20.18 8.26
CA GLU A 93 -12.32 -19.82 9.32
C GLU A 93 -13.12 -19.44 10.56
N SER A 94 -12.84 -20.05 11.70
CA SER A 94 -13.42 -19.68 12.99
C SER A 94 -12.32 -19.37 13.99
N LYS A 95 -12.47 -18.28 14.74
CA LYS A 95 -11.50 -17.89 15.75
C LYS A 95 -11.61 -18.80 16.96
N SER A 96 -10.60 -19.62 17.22
CA SER A 96 -10.53 -20.55 18.35
C SER A 96 -9.50 -20.14 19.43
N GLY A 97 -8.75 -19.03 19.23
CA GLY A 97 -7.69 -18.57 20.13
C GLY A 97 -7.28 -17.12 19.92
N TYR A 98 -6.23 -16.70 20.64
CA TYR A 98 -5.68 -15.35 20.52
C TYR A 98 -4.71 -15.21 19.33
N GLY A 99 -4.80 -14.05 18.64
CA GLY A 99 -3.90 -13.68 17.54
C GLY A 99 -4.16 -14.44 16.25
N HIS A 100 -3.28 -14.26 15.27
CA HIS A 100 -3.41 -14.82 13.90
C HIS A 100 -3.18 -16.35 13.79
N LYS A 101 -2.72 -17.00 14.83
CA LYS A 101 -2.53 -18.47 14.88
C LYS A 101 -3.72 -19.21 15.50
N GLY A 102 -4.70 -18.50 16.02
CA GLY A 102 -5.85 -19.06 16.72
C GLY A 102 -7.07 -19.31 15.83
N PHE A 103 -6.88 -19.68 14.56
CA PHE A 103 -7.96 -20.03 13.65
C PHE A 103 -8.08 -21.55 13.49
N SER A 104 -9.30 -22.05 13.64
CA SER A 104 -9.69 -23.35 13.12
C SER A 104 -10.14 -23.19 11.68
N VAL A 105 -9.61 -24.02 10.80
CA VAL A 105 -9.88 -23.99 9.37
C VAL A 105 -10.57 -25.28 8.98
N GLU A 106 -11.74 -25.16 8.36
CA GLU A 106 -12.51 -26.29 7.89
C GLU A 106 -12.76 -26.18 6.40
N TYR A 107 -12.61 -27.30 5.68
CA TYR A 107 -12.95 -27.38 4.25
C TYR A 107 -14.44 -27.08 4.05
N CYS A 108 -14.75 -26.26 3.03
CA CYS A 108 -16.10 -25.83 2.72
C CYS A 108 -16.33 -25.84 1.21
N ASN A 109 -17.15 -26.73 0.69
CA ASN A 109 -17.42 -26.86 -0.75
C ASN A 109 -18.61 -26.01 -1.25
N ASP A 110 -18.77 -24.80 -0.67
CA ASP A 110 -19.82 -23.83 -1.03
C ASP A 110 -19.21 -22.44 -1.26
N GLU A 111 -19.37 -21.90 -2.48
CA GLU A 111 -18.76 -20.62 -2.88
C GLU A 111 -19.32 -19.44 -2.09
N ARG A 112 -20.60 -19.46 -1.78
CA ARG A 112 -21.25 -18.37 -1.03
C ARG A 112 -20.71 -18.34 0.40
N ILE A 113 -20.61 -19.49 1.04
CA ILE A 113 -20.09 -19.63 2.42
C ILE A 113 -18.59 -19.28 2.43
N ALA A 114 -17.81 -19.84 1.50
CA ALA A 114 -16.36 -19.59 1.44
C ALA A 114 -16.05 -18.11 1.17
N SER A 115 -16.81 -17.44 0.30
CA SER A 115 -16.62 -16.01 0.00
C SER A 115 -17.04 -15.08 1.15
N ALA A 116 -17.95 -15.54 2.04
CA ALA A 116 -18.42 -14.76 3.18
C ALA A 116 -17.31 -14.42 4.21
N ARG A 117 -16.24 -15.22 4.27
CA ARG A 117 -15.08 -14.97 5.18
C ARG A 117 -14.19 -13.82 4.73
N ARG A 118 -14.33 -13.34 3.50
CA ARG A 118 -13.51 -12.28 2.95
C ARG A 118 -13.83 -10.94 3.63
N ASP A 119 -12.85 -10.05 3.66
CA ASP A 119 -12.93 -8.77 4.37
C ASP A 119 -14.02 -7.85 3.80
N PHE A 120 -13.87 -7.46 2.53
CA PHE A 120 -14.76 -6.50 1.87
C PHE A 120 -15.39 -7.10 0.61
N THR A 121 -16.60 -6.65 0.28
CA THR A 121 -17.36 -7.13 -0.89
C THR A 121 -16.57 -7.05 -2.19
N ILE A 122 -15.75 -6.02 -2.36
CA ILE A 122 -14.87 -5.82 -3.52
C ILE A 122 -13.81 -6.91 -3.69
N ASN A 123 -13.53 -7.70 -2.66
CA ASN A 123 -12.61 -8.83 -2.68
C ASN A 123 -13.33 -10.18 -2.65
N SER A 124 -14.68 -10.17 -2.59
CA SER A 124 -15.50 -11.39 -2.52
C SER A 124 -16.04 -11.85 -3.88
N ILE A 125 -15.70 -11.14 -4.93
CA ILE A 125 -16.04 -11.48 -6.31
C ILE A 125 -15.18 -12.66 -6.76
N MET A 126 -15.80 -13.61 -7.47
CA MET A 126 -15.16 -14.82 -7.97
C MET A 126 -15.42 -14.94 -9.47
N VAL A 127 -14.47 -15.47 -10.23
CA VAL A 127 -14.60 -15.68 -11.67
C VAL A 127 -14.17 -17.10 -12.02
N ASN A 128 -15.08 -17.91 -12.55
CA ASN A 128 -14.77 -19.26 -12.98
C ASN A 128 -13.72 -19.25 -14.09
N ILE A 129 -12.62 -19.98 -13.89
CA ILE A 129 -11.48 -19.96 -14.82
C ILE A 129 -11.79 -20.67 -16.15
N PHE A 130 -12.80 -21.52 -16.21
CA PHE A 130 -13.17 -22.27 -17.40
C PHE A 130 -14.26 -21.57 -18.23
N SER A 131 -15.36 -21.16 -17.58
CA SER A 131 -16.52 -20.54 -18.23
C SER A 131 -16.43 -19.02 -18.30
N GLY A 132 -15.65 -18.39 -17.40
CA GLY A 132 -15.65 -16.94 -17.21
C GLY A 132 -16.88 -16.41 -16.46
N GLU A 133 -17.71 -17.29 -15.91
CA GLU A 133 -18.86 -16.90 -15.10
C GLU A 133 -18.42 -16.14 -13.86
N VAL A 134 -19.13 -15.05 -13.57
CA VAL A 134 -18.87 -14.20 -12.39
C VAL A 134 -19.87 -14.53 -11.29
N LEU A 135 -19.36 -14.92 -10.13
CA LEU A 135 -20.15 -15.09 -8.91
C LEU A 135 -19.92 -13.88 -8.00
N ASP A 136 -20.96 -13.10 -7.78
CA ASP A 136 -20.94 -11.91 -6.93
C ASP A 136 -22.10 -11.94 -5.92
N PHE A 137 -21.99 -12.81 -4.93
CA PHE A 137 -23.03 -13.02 -3.90
C PHE A 137 -23.24 -11.81 -2.99
N TRP A 138 -22.27 -10.90 -2.96
CA TRP A 138 -22.21 -9.82 -1.97
C TRP A 138 -22.31 -8.43 -2.62
N GLY A 139 -22.47 -8.35 -3.94
CA GLY A 139 -22.59 -7.09 -4.67
C GLY A 139 -21.29 -6.30 -4.77
N GLY A 140 -20.15 -7.00 -4.79
CA GLY A 140 -18.83 -6.39 -4.84
C GLY A 140 -18.55 -5.61 -6.11
N VAL A 141 -19.08 -6.04 -7.26
CA VAL A 141 -18.97 -5.32 -8.53
C VAL A 141 -19.64 -3.95 -8.44
N SER A 142 -20.87 -3.93 -7.91
CA SER A 142 -21.65 -2.68 -7.72
C SER A 142 -20.93 -1.73 -6.75
N ASP A 143 -20.39 -2.27 -5.64
CA ASP A 143 -19.66 -1.48 -4.66
C ASP A 143 -18.37 -0.90 -5.25
N LEU A 144 -17.64 -1.68 -6.04
CA LEU A 144 -16.42 -1.24 -6.69
C LEU A 144 -16.69 -0.11 -7.69
N MET A 145 -17.73 -0.23 -8.51
CA MET A 145 -18.14 0.81 -9.46
C MET A 145 -18.62 2.07 -8.76
N ALA A 146 -19.32 1.92 -7.64
CA ALA A 146 -19.78 3.04 -6.81
C ALA A 146 -18.70 3.60 -5.87
N LYS A 147 -17.45 3.09 -5.96
CA LYS A 147 -16.35 3.44 -5.05
C LYS A 147 -16.73 3.29 -3.56
N ARG A 148 -17.41 2.24 -3.22
CA ARG A 148 -17.90 1.95 -1.87
C ARG A 148 -17.06 0.87 -1.21
N LEU A 149 -16.61 1.12 0.01
CA LEU A 149 -16.00 0.12 0.88
C LEU A 149 -17.05 -0.45 1.82
N ARG A 150 -17.41 -1.71 1.62
CA ARG A 150 -18.43 -2.40 2.42
C ARG A 150 -17.93 -3.74 2.91
N VAL A 151 -18.11 -4.00 4.20
CA VAL A 151 -17.81 -5.27 4.87
C VAL A 151 -18.64 -6.39 4.24
N THR A 152 -18.02 -7.53 3.95
CA THR A 152 -18.69 -8.67 3.34
C THR A 152 -19.69 -9.29 4.32
N ASN A 153 -19.22 -9.70 5.49
CA ASN A 153 -20.04 -10.33 6.51
C ASN A 153 -19.68 -9.77 7.90
N PRO A 154 -20.60 -9.05 8.57
CA PRO A 154 -20.37 -8.47 9.88
C PRO A 154 -19.93 -9.48 10.94
N LYS A 155 -20.41 -10.73 10.87
CA LYS A 155 -20.13 -11.77 11.87
C LYS A 155 -18.68 -12.26 11.82
N THR A 156 -18.14 -12.43 10.62
CA THR A 156 -16.78 -12.92 10.41
C THR A 156 -15.73 -11.82 10.30
N PHE A 157 -16.16 -10.56 10.09
CA PHE A 157 -15.23 -9.45 9.91
C PHE A 157 -14.35 -9.19 11.14
N SER A 158 -14.90 -9.37 12.34
CA SER A 158 -14.20 -9.19 13.61
C SER A 158 -13.17 -10.29 13.94
N ASP A 159 -13.15 -11.37 13.18
CA ASP A 159 -12.21 -12.47 13.42
C ASP A 159 -10.75 -12.05 13.22
N ASP A 160 -10.48 -11.11 12.31
CA ASP A 160 -9.14 -10.54 12.10
C ASP A 160 -9.18 -9.01 12.15
N SER A 161 -8.64 -8.45 13.24
CA SER A 161 -8.55 -7.00 13.47
C SER A 161 -7.74 -6.25 12.40
N LEU A 162 -6.84 -6.95 11.66
CA LEU A 162 -6.09 -6.37 10.54
C LEU A 162 -7.01 -5.86 9.43
N ARG A 163 -8.20 -6.42 9.28
CA ARG A 163 -9.17 -5.98 8.25
C ARG A 163 -9.52 -4.52 8.36
N VAL A 164 -9.45 -3.93 9.57
CA VAL A 164 -9.66 -2.51 9.78
C VAL A 164 -8.59 -1.69 9.04
N LEU A 165 -7.31 -2.01 9.21
CA LEU A 165 -6.22 -1.35 8.50
C LEU A 165 -6.20 -1.66 7.00
N ARG A 166 -6.65 -2.86 6.61
CA ARG A 166 -6.87 -3.21 5.21
C ARG A 166 -7.93 -2.31 4.57
N GLY A 167 -8.99 -1.95 5.31
CA GLY A 167 -9.98 -0.96 4.86
C GLY A 167 -9.37 0.40 4.58
N VAL A 168 -8.51 0.88 5.46
CA VAL A 168 -7.78 2.16 5.30
C VAL A 168 -6.93 2.17 4.02
N GLN A 169 -6.11 1.11 3.81
CA GLN A 169 -5.27 1.08 2.60
C GLN A 169 -6.09 0.88 1.31
N PHE A 170 -7.23 0.17 1.36
CA PHE A 170 -8.11 0.06 0.19
C PHE A 170 -8.78 1.40 -0.14
N ALA A 171 -9.22 2.15 0.87
CA ALA A 171 -9.73 3.51 0.68
C ALA A 171 -8.70 4.40 -0.03
N ALA A 172 -7.42 4.33 0.39
CA ALA A 172 -6.33 5.09 -0.22
C ALA A 172 -5.95 4.62 -1.63
N ARG A 173 -6.00 3.31 -1.90
CA ARG A 173 -5.58 2.75 -3.20
C ARG A 173 -6.62 2.92 -4.29
N PHE A 174 -7.89 2.79 -3.96
CA PHE A 174 -8.98 2.68 -4.91
C PHE A 174 -10.00 3.82 -4.81
N ASP A 175 -9.73 4.88 -4.04
CA ASP A 175 -10.62 6.02 -3.83
C ASP A 175 -11.99 5.61 -3.28
N LEU A 176 -12.01 4.68 -2.30
CA LEU A 176 -13.23 4.15 -1.75
C LEU A 176 -13.72 4.94 -0.54
N VAL A 177 -15.03 5.06 -0.40
CA VAL A 177 -15.71 5.63 0.75
C VAL A 177 -16.33 4.51 1.58
N CYS A 178 -15.99 4.45 2.86
CA CYS A 178 -16.58 3.48 3.77
C CYS A 178 -18.07 3.79 3.99
N ASN A 179 -18.94 2.80 3.83
CA ASN A 179 -20.34 3.01 4.14
C ASN A 179 -20.58 3.01 5.66
N SER A 180 -21.64 3.70 6.10
CA SER A 180 -21.93 3.94 7.53
C SER A 180 -22.01 2.67 8.36
N ASP A 181 -22.60 1.59 7.82
CA ASP A 181 -22.75 0.35 8.56
C ASP A 181 -21.40 -0.38 8.74
N SER A 182 -20.57 -0.38 7.70
CA SER A 182 -19.20 -0.93 7.79
C SER A 182 -18.34 -0.10 8.74
N LEU A 183 -18.48 1.22 8.73
CA LEU A 183 -17.78 2.10 9.66
C LEU A 183 -18.11 1.74 11.12
N LYS A 184 -19.41 1.58 11.44
CA LYS A 184 -19.85 1.17 12.79
C LYS A 184 -19.30 -0.20 13.21
N ILE A 185 -19.13 -1.13 12.25
CA ILE A 185 -18.52 -2.44 12.53
C ILE A 185 -17.03 -2.26 12.83
N MET A 186 -16.33 -1.52 11.99
CA MET A 186 -14.87 -1.29 12.12
C MET A 186 -14.53 -0.53 13.41
N GLN A 187 -15.35 0.45 13.83
CA GLN A 187 -15.18 1.21 15.08
C GLN A 187 -15.22 0.36 16.34
N LYS A 188 -15.88 -0.80 16.29
CA LYS A 188 -15.98 -1.73 17.44
C LYS A 188 -14.77 -2.66 17.58
N ILE A 189 -13.88 -2.66 16.60
CA ILE A 189 -12.75 -3.61 16.56
C ILE A 189 -11.49 -2.91 17.09
N ASP A 190 -10.95 -3.44 18.18
CA ASP A 190 -9.65 -3.00 18.67
C ASP A 190 -8.52 -3.66 17.84
N ILE A 191 -7.50 -2.88 17.52
CA ILE A 191 -6.32 -3.30 16.76
C ILE A 191 -5.09 -3.54 17.65
N SER A 192 -5.24 -3.55 18.95
CA SER A 192 -4.13 -3.69 19.92
C SER A 192 -3.49 -5.09 19.92
N ASP A 193 -4.19 -6.08 19.39
CA ASP A 193 -3.68 -7.45 19.20
C ASP A 193 -2.76 -7.59 17.98
N LEU A 194 -2.65 -6.55 17.14
CA LEU A 194 -1.81 -6.58 15.96
C LEU A 194 -0.33 -6.36 16.30
N SER A 195 0.52 -7.19 15.74
CA SER A 195 1.95 -6.93 15.79
C SER A 195 2.32 -5.69 14.96
N ALA A 196 3.35 -4.97 15.38
CA ALA A 196 3.84 -3.78 14.70
C ALA A 196 4.18 -4.05 13.22
N ASN A 197 4.71 -5.24 12.90
CA ASN A 197 4.99 -5.62 11.51
C ASN A 197 3.72 -5.74 10.65
N ARG A 198 2.63 -6.30 11.19
CA ARG A 198 1.35 -6.37 10.45
C ARG A 198 0.77 -4.97 10.21
N ILE A 199 0.84 -4.10 11.22
CA ILE A 199 0.44 -2.69 11.10
C ILE A 199 1.27 -2.00 10.03
N TYR A 200 2.60 -2.14 10.06
CA TYR A 200 3.52 -1.54 9.11
C TYR A 200 3.18 -1.94 7.66
N LEU A 201 2.95 -3.22 7.40
CA LEU A 201 2.67 -3.72 6.05
C LEU A 201 1.39 -3.10 5.44
N GLU A 202 0.38 -2.81 6.24
CA GLU A 202 -0.82 -2.11 5.74
C GLU A 202 -0.61 -0.60 5.64
N LEU A 203 0.11 0.01 6.58
CA LEU A 203 0.47 1.43 6.52
C LEU A 203 1.38 1.75 5.33
N GLU A 204 2.32 0.87 4.96
CA GLU A 204 3.18 1.07 3.79
C GLU A 204 2.35 1.18 2.51
N LYS A 205 1.32 0.34 2.34
CA LYS A 205 0.38 0.42 1.22
C LYS A 205 -0.38 1.75 1.21
N PHE A 206 -0.77 2.27 2.38
CA PHE A 206 -1.36 3.60 2.51
C PHE A 206 -0.36 4.70 2.16
N PHE A 207 0.89 4.64 2.66
CA PHE A 207 1.90 5.68 2.42
C PHE A 207 2.22 5.88 0.93
N ILE A 208 2.20 4.83 0.13
CA ILE A 208 2.46 4.89 -1.32
C ILE A 208 1.19 5.12 -2.15
N ALA A 209 0.00 5.02 -1.55
CA ALA A 209 -1.28 5.10 -2.26
C ALA A 209 -1.55 6.49 -2.83
N LYS A 210 -2.38 6.55 -3.87
CA LYS A 210 -2.71 7.79 -4.59
C LYS A 210 -3.75 8.66 -3.87
N PHE A 211 -4.79 8.04 -3.28
CA PHE A 211 -5.96 8.75 -2.76
C PHE A 211 -5.90 8.87 -1.23
N LYS A 212 -4.88 9.57 -0.72
CA LYS A 212 -4.61 9.67 0.72
C LYS A 212 -5.75 10.31 1.51
N ARG A 213 -6.50 11.22 0.90
CA ARG A 213 -7.66 11.88 1.54
C ARG A 213 -8.62 10.86 2.12
N ARG A 214 -9.03 9.87 1.32
CA ARG A 214 -9.98 8.82 1.74
C ARG A 214 -9.52 8.02 2.94
N ALA A 215 -8.22 7.67 2.96
CA ALA A 215 -7.65 6.95 4.09
C ALA A 215 -7.52 7.81 5.34
N MET A 216 -7.14 9.09 5.20
CA MET A 216 -7.04 10.01 6.34
C MET A 216 -8.41 10.29 6.96
N GLU A 217 -9.44 10.52 6.13
CA GLU A 217 -10.83 10.65 6.59
C GLU A 217 -11.25 9.40 7.37
N LEU A 218 -11.03 8.21 6.82
CA LEU A 218 -11.37 6.94 7.49
C LEU A 218 -10.55 6.70 8.78
N LEU A 219 -9.26 7.05 8.79
CA LEU A 219 -8.43 6.97 10.01
C LEU A 219 -9.01 7.83 11.13
N SER A 220 -9.42 9.06 10.83
CA SER A 220 -10.04 9.97 11.81
C SER A 220 -11.40 9.47 12.29
N GLU A 221 -12.27 9.01 11.37
CA GLU A 221 -13.57 8.43 11.72
C GLU A 221 -13.44 7.19 12.63
N LEU A 222 -12.33 6.45 12.52
CA LEU A 222 -12.01 5.27 13.33
C LEU A 222 -11.22 5.63 14.62
N GLY A 223 -10.79 6.87 14.80
CA GLY A 223 -9.88 7.29 15.90
C GLY A 223 -8.48 6.67 15.81
N LEU A 224 -8.11 6.18 14.64
CA LEU A 224 -6.82 5.52 14.41
C LEU A 224 -5.69 6.50 14.11
N ASP A 225 -5.98 7.71 13.71
CA ASP A 225 -5.03 8.79 13.56
C ASP A 225 -4.35 9.13 14.90
N LEU A 226 -5.14 9.33 15.95
CA LEU A 226 -4.61 9.52 17.31
C LEU A 226 -3.89 8.26 17.82
N LYS A 227 -4.48 7.09 17.64
CA LYS A 227 -3.92 5.82 18.14
C LYS A 227 -2.58 5.47 17.50
N LEU A 228 -2.44 5.63 16.18
CA LEU A 228 -1.25 5.25 15.42
C LEU A 228 -0.22 6.38 15.36
N PHE A 229 -0.66 7.61 15.10
CA PHE A 229 0.26 8.73 14.85
C PHE A 229 0.40 9.68 16.04
N GLY A 230 -0.49 9.59 17.04
CA GLY A 230 -0.47 10.39 18.26
C GLY A 230 -1.04 11.80 18.06
N VAL A 231 -1.77 12.03 16.98
CA VAL A 231 -2.42 13.30 16.63
C VAL A 231 -3.72 13.04 15.91
N GLU A 232 -4.71 13.88 16.13
CA GLU A 232 -5.96 13.91 15.35
C GLU A 232 -5.71 14.72 14.07
N PHE A 233 -6.16 14.20 12.93
CA PHE A 233 -5.98 14.87 11.64
C PHE A 233 -7.03 15.96 11.46
N ASP A 234 -6.61 17.21 11.40
CA ASP A 234 -7.49 18.32 11.05
C ASP A 234 -7.72 18.43 9.53
N GLU A 235 -8.83 19.09 9.14
CA GLU A 235 -9.20 19.24 7.72
C GLU A 235 -8.13 19.98 6.90
N ARG A 236 -7.37 20.91 7.51
CA ARG A 236 -6.29 21.62 6.80
C ARG A 236 -5.17 20.67 6.43
N PHE A 237 -4.78 19.79 7.35
CA PHE A 237 -3.77 18.78 7.07
C PHE A 237 -4.23 17.83 5.98
N ILE A 238 -5.46 17.30 6.09
CA ILE A 238 -6.04 16.40 5.10
C ILE A 238 -6.03 17.05 3.71
N GLN A 239 -6.50 18.30 3.61
CA GLN A 239 -6.52 19.03 2.35
C GLN A 239 -5.12 19.29 1.80
N GLN A 240 -4.16 19.71 2.65
CA GLN A 240 -2.77 19.94 2.22
C GLN A 240 -2.13 18.68 1.66
N ILE A 241 -2.26 17.54 2.35
CA ILE A 241 -1.69 16.26 1.92
C ILE A 241 -2.31 15.79 0.61
N SER A 242 -3.63 15.96 0.46
CA SER A 242 -4.36 15.53 -0.74
C SER A 242 -3.91 16.25 -2.00
N ASN A 243 -3.40 17.48 -1.87
CA ASN A 243 -2.94 18.32 -2.97
C ASN A 243 -1.44 18.17 -3.28
N LYS A 244 -0.71 17.37 -2.49
CA LYS A 244 0.73 17.19 -2.67
C LYS A 244 1.07 16.03 -3.61
N ILE A 245 2.23 16.14 -4.24
CA ILE A 245 2.83 15.06 -5.01
C ILE A 245 3.68 14.22 -4.06
N HIS A 246 3.36 12.94 -3.94
CA HIS A 246 4.10 12.00 -3.11
C HIS A 246 4.97 11.11 -3.98
N THR A 247 6.25 11.43 -4.07
CA THR A 247 7.23 10.69 -4.90
C THR A 247 7.91 9.55 -4.14
N HIS A 248 7.83 9.56 -2.82
CA HIS A 248 8.51 8.60 -1.96
C HIS A 248 7.60 8.12 -0.83
N LYS A 249 7.77 6.88 -0.37
CA LYS A 249 6.96 6.29 0.69
C LYS A 249 7.03 7.04 2.04
N ALA A 250 8.11 7.76 2.31
CA ALA A 250 8.26 8.59 3.52
C ALA A 250 7.58 9.97 3.41
N SER A 251 7.04 10.36 2.25
CA SER A 251 6.49 11.71 2.02
C SER A 251 5.33 12.03 2.96
N PHE A 252 4.43 11.08 3.21
CA PHE A 252 3.32 11.29 4.15
C PHE A 252 3.84 11.62 5.54
N LEU A 253 4.77 10.81 6.07
CA LEU A 253 5.35 11.02 7.41
C LEU A 253 6.15 12.31 7.49
N TYR A 254 6.88 12.69 6.44
CA TYR A 254 7.59 13.96 6.37
C TYR A 254 6.65 15.16 6.60
N HIS A 255 5.49 15.17 5.93
CA HIS A 255 4.51 16.22 6.12
C HIS A 255 3.82 16.15 7.47
N LEU A 256 3.45 14.96 7.92
CA LEU A 256 2.82 14.75 9.23
C LEU A 256 3.70 15.28 10.37
N ILE A 257 4.97 14.85 10.40
CA ILE A 257 5.94 15.23 11.43
C ILE A 257 6.10 16.76 11.49
N ASN A 258 6.25 17.39 10.33
CA ASN A 258 6.51 18.83 10.27
C ASN A 258 5.25 19.70 10.46
N TYR A 259 4.07 19.19 10.12
CA TYR A 259 2.82 19.91 10.30
C TYR A 259 2.44 19.98 11.80
N TYR A 260 2.49 18.82 12.47
CA TYR A 260 2.11 18.72 13.89
C TYR A 260 3.28 18.85 14.85
N ALA A 261 4.49 19.10 14.37
CA ALA A 261 5.71 19.19 15.17
C ALA A 261 5.97 17.94 16.04
N ILE A 262 5.74 16.76 15.46
CA ILE A 262 5.91 15.46 16.16
C ILE A 262 7.40 15.12 16.21
N ASP A 263 7.87 14.48 17.29
CA ASP A 263 9.18 13.83 17.30
C ASP A 263 9.19 12.63 16.34
N GLY A 264 9.78 12.85 15.16
CA GLY A 264 9.80 11.85 14.09
C GLY A 264 10.57 10.58 14.45
N LYS A 265 11.59 10.67 15.32
CA LYS A 265 12.34 9.50 15.77
C LYS A 265 11.45 8.59 16.64
N SER A 266 10.75 9.19 17.60
CA SER A 266 9.81 8.47 18.46
C SER A 266 8.65 7.88 17.68
N LEU A 267 8.10 8.60 16.69
CA LEU A 267 7.02 8.10 15.83
C LEU A 267 7.46 6.86 15.05
N ILE A 268 8.62 6.89 14.39
CA ILE A 268 9.15 5.78 13.61
C ILE A 268 9.43 4.56 14.50
N SER A 269 10.00 4.79 15.69
CA SER A 269 10.24 3.71 16.67
C SER A 269 8.94 3.07 17.16
N ARG A 270 7.94 3.88 17.50
CA ARG A 270 6.62 3.41 17.98
C ARG A 270 5.89 2.56 16.95
N LEU A 271 5.93 2.98 15.68
CA LEU A 271 5.32 2.24 14.58
C LEU A 271 6.21 1.10 14.06
N ALA A 272 7.40 0.88 14.66
CA ALA A 272 8.41 -0.09 14.25
C ALA A 272 8.71 -0.03 12.73
N LEU A 273 8.77 1.18 12.18
CA LEU A 273 9.03 1.38 10.75
C LEU A 273 10.51 1.13 10.42
N PRO A 274 10.80 0.59 9.23
CA PRO A 274 12.19 0.41 8.76
C PRO A 274 12.97 1.72 8.73
N ASN A 275 14.30 1.64 8.89
CA ASN A 275 15.20 2.81 8.98
C ASN A 275 15.12 3.74 7.75
N CYS A 276 14.72 3.22 6.58
CA CYS A 276 14.52 4.04 5.39
C CYS A 276 13.48 5.16 5.57
N TYR A 277 12.59 5.06 6.55
CA TYR A 277 11.66 6.14 6.89
C TYR A 277 12.29 7.28 7.71
N SER A 278 13.50 7.10 8.26
CA SER A 278 14.20 8.14 9.02
C SER A 278 14.48 9.42 8.23
N ILE A 279 14.48 9.35 6.90
CA ILE A 279 14.59 10.53 6.03
C ILE A 279 13.45 11.52 6.24
N SER A 280 12.27 11.07 6.72
CA SER A 280 11.11 11.92 6.98
C SER A 280 11.32 13.00 8.03
N TYR A 281 12.23 12.79 8.99
CA TYR A 281 12.58 13.78 9.99
C TYR A 281 14.01 14.33 9.87
N LYS A 282 14.83 13.72 9.01
CA LYS A 282 16.22 14.17 8.78
C LYS A 282 16.33 15.23 7.69
N GLN A 283 15.43 15.20 6.71
CA GLN A 283 15.47 16.17 5.62
C GLN A 283 14.88 17.53 6.02
N PRO A 284 15.41 18.63 5.48
CA PRO A 284 14.95 19.97 5.79
C PRO A 284 13.50 20.18 5.33
N PHE A 285 12.69 20.78 6.20
CA PHE A 285 11.32 21.19 5.88
C PHE A 285 11.24 22.70 5.63
N LEU A 286 10.73 23.07 4.45
CA LEU A 286 10.58 24.46 4.06
C LEU A 286 9.11 24.78 3.75
N ARG A 287 8.52 25.70 4.50
CA ARG A 287 7.15 26.18 4.24
C ARG A 287 7.10 27.00 2.96
N ARG A 288 8.03 27.92 2.79
CA ARG A 288 8.23 28.73 1.57
C ARG A 288 9.53 28.32 0.91
N VAL A 289 9.54 28.25 -0.40
CA VAL A 289 10.68 27.76 -1.17
C VAL A 289 11.02 28.81 -2.24
N SER A 290 12.22 29.35 -2.13
CA SER A 290 12.84 30.23 -3.16
C SER A 290 13.84 29.44 -4.00
N LYS A 291 14.29 30.02 -5.11
CA LYS A 291 15.40 29.47 -5.91
C LYS A 291 16.65 29.25 -5.03
N PHE A 292 16.94 30.22 -4.13
CA PHE A 292 18.06 30.14 -3.19
C PHE A 292 17.95 28.92 -2.27
N GLU A 293 16.79 28.67 -1.66
CA GLU A 293 16.56 27.52 -0.80
C GLU A 293 16.69 26.19 -1.55
N LEU A 294 16.22 26.12 -2.79
CA LEU A 294 16.39 24.92 -3.60
C LEU A 294 17.86 24.63 -3.93
N LEU A 295 18.64 25.66 -4.32
CA LEU A 295 20.07 25.52 -4.58
C LEU A 295 20.82 25.10 -3.31
N LYS A 296 20.43 25.63 -2.15
CA LYS A 296 21.00 25.27 -0.85
C LYS A 296 20.79 23.77 -0.50
N ILE A 297 19.59 23.24 -0.74
CA ILE A 297 19.32 21.80 -0.59
C ILE A 297 20.09 20.99 -1.63
N ALA A 298 20.19 21.50 -2.84
CA ALA A 298 20.87 20.84 -3.95
C ALA A 298 22.41 20.72 -3.75
N LEU A 299 23.01 21.46 -2.83
CA LEU A 299 24.41 21.23 -2.43
C LEU A 299 24.64 19.83 -1.87
N ASP A 300 23.66 19.26 -1.19
CA ASP A 300 23.77 18.01 -0.48
C ASP A 300 23.18 16.83 -1.27
N MET A 301 22.08 17.05 -2.04
CA MET A 301 21.37 16.00 -2.76
C MET A 301 20.71 16.52 -4.04
N PRO A 302 20.53 15.70 -5.10
CA PRO A 302 19.63 16.00 -6.19
C PRO A 302 18.21 16.20 -5.68
N LEU A 303 17.46 17.19 -6.19
CA LEU A 303 16.18 17.56 -5.59
C LEU A 303 15.08 16.51 -5.75
N TYR A 304 15.17 15.59 -6.73
CA TYR A 304 14.21 14.48 -6.82
C TYR A 304 14.22 13.59 -5.56
N GLN A 305 15.29 13.61 -4.76
CA GLN A 305 15.41 12.88 -3.49
C GLN A 305 14.84 13.66 -2.29
N TRP A 306 14.58 14.97 -2.45
CA TRP A 306 14.06 15.78 -1.36
C TRP A 306 12.55 15.61 -1.22
N LEU A 307 12.08 15.22 -0.03
CA LEU A 307 10.66 14.98 0.25
C LEU A 307 9.79 16.24 0.15
N GLY A 308 10.39 17.42 0.24
CA GLY A 308 9.72 18.70 0.07
C GLY A 308 9.52 19.11 -1.39
N LEU A 309 9.95 18.30 -2.39
CA LEU A 309 9.68 18.53 -3.80
C LEU A 309 8.26 18.01 -4.16
N ASP A 310 7.25 18.56 -3.52
CA ASP A 310 5.90 18.06 -3.36
C ASP A 310 4.82 18.75 -4.23
N SER A 311 5.24 19.61 -5.17
CA SER A 311 4.31 20.32 -6.05
C SER A 311 4.88 20.53 -7.45
N LYS A 312 3.99 20.69 -8.44
CA LYS A 312 4.38 20.96 -9.84
C LYS A 312 5.25 22.21 -9.96
N ALA A 313 4.96 23.26 -9.17
CA ALA A 313 5.73 24.49 -9.19
C ALA A 313 7.18 24.29 -8.70
N ARG A 314 7.36 23.56 -7.58
CA ARG A 314 8.70 23.25 -7.05
C ARG A 314 9.48 22.33 -8.00
N ILE A 315 8.82 21.31 -8.58
CA ILE A 315 9.44 20.42 -9.58
C ILE A 315 9.88 21.22 -10.81
N LYS A 316 9.03 22.13 -11.33
CA LYS A 316 9.38 22.99 -12.44
C LYS A 316 10.60 23.84 -12.11
N MET A 317 10.59 24.54 -10.97
CA MET A 317 11.69 25.38 -10.51
C MET A 317 13.01 24.60 -10.39
N ALA A 318 12.96 23.38 -9.87
CA ALA A 318 14.14 22.50 -9.76
C ALA A 318 14.70 22.11 -11.13
N LYS A 319 13.85 21.86 -12.12
CA LYS A 319 14.25 21.57 -13.51
C LYS A 319 14.79 22.79 -14.22
N ASP A 320 14.15 23.93 -14.07
CA ASP A 320 14.59 25.22 -14.67
C ASP A 320 15.98 25.62 -14.14
N LEU A 321 16.32 25.27 -12.89
CA LEU A 321 17.64 25.48 -12.28
C LEU A 321 18.66 24.38 -12.59
N GLY A 322 18.28 23.30 -13.30
CA GLY A 322 19.17 22.19 -13.61
C GLY A 322 19.57 21.32 -12.43
N ILE A 323 18.83 21.38 -11.31
CA ILE A 323 19.17 20.69 -10.05
C ILE A 323 18.17 19.59 -9.67
N TYR A 324 17.31 19.20 -10.61
CA TYR A 324 16.34 18.12 -10.36
C TYR A 324 17.05 16.76 -10.21
N ASP A 325 17.90 16.40 -11.20
CA ASP A 325 18.57 15.09 -11.28
C ASP A 325 20.03 15.10 -10.77
N CYS A 326 20.59 16.29 -10.52
CA CYS A 326 21.98 16.44 -10.08
C CYS A 326 22.10 17.42 -8.90
N LYS A 327 23.23 17.33 -8.21
CA LYS A 327 23.58 18.30 -7.15
C LYS A 327 24.00 19.63 -7.78
N PHE A 328 23.77 20.72 -7.06
CA PHE A 328 24.42 21.98 -7.33
C PHE A 328 25.87 21.93 -6.84
N SER A 329 26.81 22.02 -7.75
CA SER A 329 28.26 21.94 -7.45
C SER A 329 28.96 23.21 -7.92
N PRO A 330 28.90 24.29 -7.14
CA PRO A 330 29.57 25.51 -7.49
C PRO A 330 31.09 25.34 -7.45
N HIS A 331 31.81 26.02 -8.33
CA HIS A 331 33.25 26.09 -8.24
C HIS A 331 33.67 26.91 -7.01
N ILE A 332 34.48 26.33 -6.11
CA ILE A 332 34.99 27.00 -4.91
C ILE A 332 36.49 26.79 -4.87
N ASP A 333 37.25 27.89 -4.79
CA ASP A 333 38.65 27.81 -4.53
C ASP A 333 38.93 27.42 -3.07
N THR A 334 39.04 26.10 -2.85
CA THR A 334 39.32 25.55 -1.52
C THR A 334 40.76 25.81 -1.06
N ALA A 335 41.69 26.17 -1.97
CA ALA A 335 43.07 26.49 -1.63
C ALA A 335 43.17 27.82 -0.87
N SER A 336 42.21 28.70 -1.01
CA SER A 336 42.10 29.96 -0.28
C SER A 336 41.72 29.80 1.21
N ILE A 337 41.19 28.62 1.61
CA ILE A 337 40.76 28.34 3.00
C ILE A 337 41.97 27.98 3.86
N LYS A 338 42.39 28.91 4.70
CA LYS A 338 43.59 28.74 5.59
C LYS A 338 43.28 28.08 6.94
N THR A 339 42.00 27.75 7.22
CA THR A 339 41.55 27.16 8.49
C THR A 339 41.48 25.64 8.40
N THR A 340 41.48 24.93 9.54
CA THR A 340 41.41 23.46 9.61
C THR A 340 40.25 23.01 10.54
N GLY A 341 39.89 21.76 10.45
CA GLY A 341 38.85 21.16 11.32
C GLY A 341 37.48 21.80 11.15
N LYS A 342 36.81 22.14 12.26
CA LYS A 342 35.46 22.71 12.24
C LYS A 342 35.42 24.07 11.52
N ALA A 343 36.44 24.92 11.72
CA ALA A 343 36.50 26.23 11.09
C ALA A 343 36.61 26.14 9.55
N TYR A 344 37.30 25.11 9.02
CA TYR A 344 37.31 24.81 7.59
C TYR A 344 35.91 24.50 7.05
N GLY A 345 35.16 23.65 7.78
CA GLY A 345 33.80 23.30 7.39
C GLY A 345 32.85 24.50 7.38
N ASP A 346 32.97 25.40 8.37
CA ASP A 346 32.15 26.61 8.46
C ASP A 346 32.49 27.59 7.32
N GLU A 347 33.77 27.77 7.01
CA GLU A 347 34.20 28.65 5.90
C GLU A 347 33.80 28.08 4.53
N LEU A 348 33.95 26.77 4.31
CA LEU A 348 33.47 26.11 3.09
C LEU A 348 31.96 26.30 2.90
N LYS A 349 31.19 26.18 3.99
CA LYS A 349 29.76 26.42 3.97
C LYS A 349 29.41 27.86 3.61
N ARG A 350 30.16 28.84 4.15
CA ARG A 350 30.01 30.25 3.83
C ARG A 350 30.24 30.50 2.32
N LEU A 351 31.35 30.00 1.78
CA LEU A 351 31.69 30.13 0.36
C LEU A 351 30.65 29.48 -0.57
N LYS A 352 30.12 28.30 -0.17
CA LYS A 352 29.00 27.69 -0.92
C LYS A 352 27.76 28.57 -0.97
N ILE A 353 27.45 29.26 0.13
CA ILE A 353 26.29 30.16 0.21
C ILE A 353 26.52 31.42 -0.67
N GLU A 354 27.74 31.96 -0.68
CA GLU A 354 28.13 33.08 -1.55
C GLU A 354 28.01 32.69 -3.03
N ALA A 355 28.56 31.54 -3.39
CA ALA A 355 28.45 31.02 -4.75
C ALA A 355 27.00 30.83 -5.24
N ILE A 356 26.04 30.49 -4.35
CA ILE A 356 24.62 30.45 -4.68
C ILE A 356 24.11 31.86 -5.00
N LYS A 357 24.51 32.88 -4.24
CA LYS A 357 24.07 34.25 -4.47
C LYS A 357 24.60 34.78 -5.81
N ASP A 358 25.87 34.54 -6.09
CA ASP A 358 26.51 34.95 -7.34
C ASP A 358 25.82 34.28 -8.56
N TYR A 359 25.60 32.96 -8.47
CA TYR A 359 24.85 32.22 -9.50
C TYR A 359 23.46 32.80 -9.78
N LEU A 360 22.74 33.20 -8.72
CA LEU A 360 21.41 33.79 -8.87
C LEU A 360 21.44 35.21 -9.43
N ASN A 361 22.50 35.98 -9.19
CA ASN A 361 22.69 37.31 -9.75
C ASN A 361 22.99 37.23 -11.24
N ASP A 362 23.78 36.24 -11.68
CA ASP A 362 24.13 35.99 -13.06
C ASP A 362 22.94 35.46 -13.92
N CYS A 363 21.93 34.88 -13.24
CA CYS A 363 20.72 34.30 -13.88
C CYS A 363 19.54 35.29 -13.94
N ASN A 364 19.67 36.54 -13.42
CA ASN A 364 18.67 37.59 -13.51
C ASN A 364 19.06 38.62 -14.57
#